data_35725b2361c465f3364f3c2f7d872091
#
_entry.id   35725b2361c465f3364f3c2f7d872091
#
_cell.length_a   1.000
_cell.length_b   1.000
_cell.length_c   1.000
_cell.angle_alpha   90.00
_cell.angle_beta   90.00
_cell.angle_gamma   90.00
#
_symmetry.space_group_name_H-M   'P 1'
#
loop_
_entity.id
_entity.type
_entity.pdbx_description
1 polymer ?
#
loop_
_entity_poly.entity_id
_entity_poly.type
_entity_poly.pdbx_seq_one_letter_code
_entity_poly.pdbx_strand_id
1 'polypeptide(L)'
;MGEVVLAISGASGAIYGVRLAHILGDRARLVVTESGRLTLAHECDGLTPEKLAEESGAILENNDNVGAKSASGSAPIDAVVICPCSGSTLGKLAAGIGDNLATRSAIVAMKERRTLILVPREAPYATVHLENMAKLSNWGSIIIPASPGFYNHPKTMDDLIDFVVSRVLDHLGVHNELTKRWTGDEIP
;
A
#
# COMPACT_ATOMS: atom_id res chain seq x y z
N MET A 1 -14.95 5.38 -7.92
CA MET A 1 -13.53 4.97 -7.97
C MET A 1 -13.44 3.65 -8.70
N GLY A 2 -12.55 3.52 -9.67
CA GLY A 2 -12.30 2.30 -10.43
C GLY A 2 -11.36 1.32 -9.70
N GLU A 3 -10.60 0.54 -10.47
CA GLU A 3 -9.68 -0.45 -9.93
C GLU A 3 -8.42 0.18 -9.31
N VAL A 4 -7.92 -0.44 -8.24
CA VAL A 4 -6.69 -0.06 -7.53
C VAL A 4 -5.72 -1.23 -7.54
N VAL A 5 -4.48 -1.01 -7.93
CA VAL A 5 -3.42 -2.00 -7.69
C VAL A 5 -2.99 -1.89 -6.22
N LEU A 6 -3.16 -2.96 -5.46
CA LEU A 6 -2.67 -3.09 -4.09
C LEU A 6 -1.49 -4.05 -4.08
N ALA A 7 -0.29 -3.52 -3.87
CA ALA A 7 0.92 -4.32 -3.77
C ALA A 7 1.36 -4.49 -2.31
N ILE A 8 1.69 -5.72 -1.91
CA ILE A 8 2.27 -6.06 -0.60
C ILE A 8 3.74 -6.43 -0.83
N SER A 9 4.65 -5.64 -0.27
CA SER A 9 6.09 -5.92 -0.38
C SER A 9 6.67 -6.44 0.95
N GLY A 10 7.95 -6.79 0.96
CA GLY A 10 8.62 -7.48 2.08
C GLY A 10 9.02 -6.57 3.24
N ALA A 11 8.14 -5.72 3.71
CA ALA A 11 8.30 -4.98 4.96
C ALA A 11 7.31 -5.52 6.00
N SER A 12 7.67 -5.48 7.29
CA SER A 12 6.72 -5.79 8.36
C SER A 12 5.54 -4.82 8.34
N GLY A 13 4.37 -5.29 8.73
CA GLY A 13 3.10 -4.58 8.62
C GLY A 13 2.24 -5.08 7.44
N ALA A 14 2.40 -6.35 7.04
CA ALA A 14 1.53 -7.00 6.05
C ALA A 14 0.05 -6.85 6.38
N ILE A 15 -0.29 -6.77 7.67
CA ILE A 15 -1.65 -6.60 8.17
C ILE A 15 -2.35 -5.34 7.62
N TYR A 16 -1.61 -4.24 7.36
CA TYR A 16 -2.19 -3.06 6.71
C TYR A 16 -2.67 -3.36 5.29
N GLY A 17 -1.87 -4.13 4.53
CA GLY A 17 -2.22 -4.58 3.18
C GLY A 17 -3.41 -5.55 3.19
N VAL A 18 -3.45 -6.46 4.16
CA VAL A 18 -4.58 -7.39 4.38
C VAL A 18 -5.86 -6.59 4.64
N ARG A 19 -5.82 -5.64 5.57
CA ARG A 19 -6.97 -4.79 5.90
C ARG A 19 -7.47 -3.99 4.69
N LEU A 20 -6.56 -3.43 3.90
CA LEU A 20 -6.89 -2.73 2.65
C LEU A 20 -7.52 -3.66 1.61
N ALA A 21 -7.01 -4.90 1.45
CA ALA A 21 -7.57 -5.86 0.51
C ALA A 21 -9.04 -6.17 0.84
N HIS A 22 -9.36 -6.42 2.11
CA HIS A 22 -10.75 -6.67 2.54
C HIS A 22 -11.67 -5.47 2.31
N ILE A 23 -11.20 -4.23 2.50
CA ILE A 23 -12.04 -3.04 2.30
C ILE A 23 -12.24 -2.73 0.82
N LEU A 24 -11.21 -2.90 0.02
CA LEU A 24 -11.27 -2.63 -1.43
C LEU A 24 -12.03 -3.72 -2.19
N GLY A 25 -11.98 -4.97 -1.71
CA GLY A 25 -12.70 -6.09 -2.31
C GLY A 25 -12.32 -6.31 -3.78
N ASP A 26 -13.31 -6.51 -4.63
CA ASP A 26 -13.20 -6.75 -6.07
C ASP A 26 -12.57 -5.58 -6.86
N ARG A 27 -12.48 -4.41 -6.26
CA ARG A 27 -11.75 -3.26 -6.83
C ARG A 27 -10.24 -3.37 -6.69
N ALA A 28 -9.73 -4.27 -5.82
CA ALA A 28 -8.30 -4.47 -5.62
C ALA A 28 -7.74 -5.47 -6.63
N ARG A 29 -6.69 -5.07 -7.35
CA ARG A 29 -5.79 -5.97 -8.06
C ARG A 29 -4.60 -6.23 -7.16
N LEU A 30 -4.63 -7.38 -6.48
CA LEU A 30 -3.64 -7.75 -5.47
C LEU A 30 -2.37 -8.28 -6.13
N VAL A 31 -1.25 -7.67 -5.77
CA VAL A 31 0.11 -8.10 -6.20
C VAL A 31 0.96 -8.31 -4.97
N VAL A 32 1.52 -9.49 -4.78
CA VAL A 32 2.36 -9.78 -3.61
C VAL A 32 3.76 -10.18 -4.08
N THR A 33 4.78 -9.43 -3.63
CA THR A 33 6.17 -9.77 -3.97
C THR A 33 6.60 -11.05 -3.25
N GLU A 34 7.68 -11.70 -3.71
CA GLU A 34 8.18 -12.91 -3.04
C GLU A 34 8.49 -12.65 -1.56
N SER A 35 9.21 -11.55 -1.24
CA SER A 35 9.44 -11.17 0.16
C SER A 35 8.14 -10.80 0.88
N GLY A 36 7.14 -10.27 0.17
CA GLY A 36 5.81 -9.99 0.71
C GLY A 36 5.05 -11.25 1.09
N ARG A 37 5.18 -12.34 0.32
CA ARG A 37 4.61 -13.66 0.66
C ARG A 37 5.15 -14.19 1.98
N LEU A 38 6.47 -14.06 2.18
CA LEU A 38 7.11 -14.50 3.43
C LEU A 38 6.62 -13.69 4.63
N THR A 39 6.56 -12.37 4.49
CA THR A 39 6.09 -11.47 5.56
C THR A 39 4.61 -11.72 5.87
N LEU A 40 3.77 -11.86 4.83
CA LEU A 40 2.34 -12.14 4.97
C LEU A 40 2.09 -13.44 5.73
N ALA A 41 2.78 -14.52 5.35
CA ALA A 41 2.66 -15.81 6.03
C ALA A 41 3.14 -15.75 7.48
N HIS A 42 4.23 -15.01 7.75
CA HIS A 42 4.80 -14.93 9.10
C HIS A 42 3.95 -14.08 10.05
N GLU A 43 3.40 -12.96 9.58
CA GLU A 43 2.68 -11.99 10.40
C GLU A 43 1.17 -12.25 10.50
N CYS A 44 0.60 -13.03 9.56
CA CYS A 44 -0.84 -13.25 9.44
C CYS A 44 -1.18 -14.76 9.43
N ASP A 45 -0.69 -15.51 10.40
CA ASP A 45 -1.06 -16.91 10.69
C ASP A 45 -1.00 -17.83 9.46
N GLY A 46 0.04 -17.73 8.66
CA GLY A 46 0.22 -18.55 7.45
C GLY A 46 -0.64 -18.13 6.26
N LEU A 47 -1.22 -16.92 6.29
CA LEU A 47 -2.03 -16.41 5.19
C LEU A 47 -1.23 -16.37 3.88
N THR A 48 -1.81 -16.95 2.82
CA THR A 48 -1.22 -16.89 1.47
C THR A 48 -1.91 -15.82 0.61
N PRO A 49 -1.27 -15.30 -0.45
CA PRO A 49 -1.91 -14.35 -1.35
C PRO A 49 -3.18 -14.89 -2.01
N GLU A 50 -3.19 -16.19 -2.32
CA GLU A 50 -4.33 -16.88 -2.93
C GLU A 50 -5.53 -16.87 -1.96
N LYS A 51 -5.28 -17.22 -0.68
CA LYS A 51 -6.31 -17.21 0.36
C LYS A 51 -6.78 -15.78 0.66
N LEU A 52 -5.87 -14.81 0.74
CA LEU A 52 -6.24 -13.40 0.92
C LEU A 52 -7.13 -12.90 -0.23
N ALA A 53 -6.81 -13.25 -1.47
CA ALA A 53 -7.62 -12.87 -2.62
C ALA A 53 -9.02 -13.51 -2.57
N GLU A 54 -9.11 -14.80 -2.19
CA GLU A 54 -10.39 -15.50 -2.01
C GLU A 54 -11.23 -14.83 -0.91
N GLU A 55 -10.66 -14.58 0.26
CA GLU A 55 -11.36 -14.02 1.42
C GLU A 55 -11.80 -12.55 1.20
N SER A 56 -10.99 -11.76 0.51
CA SER A 56 -11.26 -10.35 0.25
C SER A 56 -12.07 -10.10 -1.02
N GLY A 57 -12.13 -11.04 -1.95
CA GLY A 57 -12.68 -10.85 -3.29
C GLY A 57 -11.74 -10.11 -4.24
N ALA A 58 -10.49 -9.83 -3.84
CA ALA A 58 -9.51 -9.16 -4.67
C ALA A 58 -9.04 -10.04 -5.86
N ILE A 59 -8.66 -9.41 -6.95
CA ILE A 59 -8.15 -10.10 -8.14
C ILE A 59 -6.64 -10.27 -8.01
N LEU A 60 -6.17 -11.50 -7.74
CA LEU A 60 -4.74 -11.78 -7.63
C LEU A 60 -4.05 -11.75 -9.00
N GLU A 61 -2.97 -10.98 -9.10
CA GLU A 61 -2.05 -10.96 -10.26
C GLU A 61 -0.66 -11.45 -9.85
N ASN A 62 -0.04 -12.27 -10.69
CA ASN A 62 1.31 -12.76 -10.44
C ASN A 62 2.33 -11.62 -10.57
N ASN A 63 3.14 -11.40 -9.54
CA ASN A 63 4.15 -10.34 -9.49
C ASN A 63 5.23 -10.45 -10.58
N ASP A 64 5.48 -11.66 -11.12
CA ASP A 64 6.46 -11.86 -12.19
C ASP A 64 5.87 -11.57 -13.58
N ASN A 65 4.54 -11.40 -13.67
CA ASN A 65 3.87 -11.12 -14.94
C ASN A 65 3.83 -9.61 -15.24
N VAL A 66 4.91 -9.06 -15.75
CA VAL A 66 4.97 -7.65 -16.17
C VAL A 66 4.11 -7.31 -17.41
N GLY A 67 3.44 -8.31 -17.99
CA GLY A 67 2.42 -8.15 -19.05
C GLY A 67 0.98 -8.12 -18.55
N ALA A 68 0.75 -8.23 -17.23
CA ALA A 68 -0.58 -8.20 -16.64
C ALA A 68 -1.28 -6.84 -16.84
N LYS A 69 -2.60 -6.78 -16.60
CA LYS A 69 -3.40 -5.56 -16.74
C LYS A 69 -2.82 -4.39 -15.94
N SER A 70 -2.35 -4.64 -14.72
CA SER A 70 -1.76 -3.62 -13.85
C SER A 70 -0.46 -3.00 -14.38
N ALA A 71 0.21 -3.64 -15.34
CA ALA A 71 1.43 -3.12 -15.98
C ALA A 71 1.16 -2.14 -17.13
N SER A 72 -0.11 -1.99 -17.55
CA SER A 72 -0.46 -1.21 -18.74
C SER A 72 -0.88 0.22 -18.41
N GLY A 73 -0.31 1.21 -19.11
CA GLY A 73 -0.73 2.60 -19.00
C GLY A 73 -2.12 2.87 -19.57
N SER A 74 -2.60 2.06 -20.50
CA SER A 74 -3.96 2.19 -21.08
C SER A 74 -5.04 1.46 -20.27
N ALA A 75 -4.66 0.66 -19.26
CA ALA A 75 -5.63 -0.01 -18.41
C ALA A 75 -6.36 1.01 -17.51
N PRO A 76 -7.66 0.79 -17.24
CA PRO A 76 -8.45 1.69 -16.38
C PRO A 76 -8.15 1.46 -14.88
N ILE A 77 -6.89 1.68 -14.51
CA ILE A 77 -6.42 1.66 -13.12
C ILE A 77 -6.39 3.10 -12.61
N ASP A 78 -7.08 3.38 -11.52
CA ASP A 78 -7.16 4.74 -10.96
C ASP A 78 -5.97 5.07 -10.05
N ALA A 79 -5.50 4.09 -9.30
CA ALA A 79 -4.43 4.29 -8.33
C ALA A 79 -3.58 3.04 -8.12
N VAL A 80 -2.38 3.24 -7.58
CA VAL A 80 -1.49 2.18 -7.10
C VAL A 80 -1.14 2.46 -5.65
N VAL A 81 -1.26 1.45 -4.79
CA VAL A 81 -0.88 1.47 -3.38
C VAL A 81 0.15 0.38 -3.14
N ILE A 82 1.29 0.71 -2.55
CA ILE A 82 2.24 -0.29 -2.04
C ILE A 82 2.21 -0.24 -0.51
N CYS A 83 1.60 -1.23 0.09
CA CYS A 83 1.34 -1.28 1.52
C CYS A 83 1.48 -2.72 2.09
N PRO A 84 2.51 -2.98 2.91
CA PRO A 84 3.62 -2.09 3.24
C PRO A 84 4.62 -1.95 2.08
N CYS A 85 5.40 -0.87 2.10
CA CYS A 85 6.46 -0.59 1.13
C CYS A 85 7.84 -0.75 1.77
N SER A 86 8.63 -1.71 1.31
CA SER A 86 10.00 -1.95 1.80
C SER A 86 10.98 -0.90 1.30
N GLY A 87 12.09 -0.69 2.05
CA GLY A 87 13.18 0.18 1.64
C GLY A 87 13.77 -0.19 0.27
N SER A 88 13.85 -1.50 -0.04
CA SER A 88 14.30 -1.98 -1.36
C SER A 88 13.32 -1.56 -2.47
N THR A 89 12.02 -1.63 -2.21
CA THR A 89 10.99 -1.18 -3.16
C THR A 89 11.08 0.33 -3.38
N LEU A 90 11.22 1.12 -2.31
CA LEU A 90 11.47 2.57 -2.42
C LEU A 90 12.71 2.88 -3.28
N GLY A 91 13.82 2.15 -3.05
CA GLY A 91 15.05 2.31 -3.81
C GLY A 91 14.86 2.02 -5.29
N LYS A 92 14.18 0.93 -5.64
CA LYS A 92 13.86 0.59 -7.03
C LYS A 92 13.03 1.68 -7.71
N LEU A 93 11.97 2.16 -7.06
CA LEU A 93 11.12 3.22 -7.61
C LEU A 93 11.88 4.53 -7.80
N ALA A 94 12.71 4.94 -6.81
CA ALA A 94 13.52 6.14 -6.91
C ALA A 94 14.62 6.06 -7.99
N ALA A 95 15.00 4.84 -8.39
CA ALA A 95 15.90 4.57 -9.51
C ALA A 95 15.16 4.35 -10.86
N GLY A 96 13.83 4.37 -10.87
CA GLY A 96 13.02 4.11 -12.07
C GLY A 96 12.98 2.64 -12.49
N ILE A 97 13.26 1.71 -11.58
CA ILE A 97 13.33 0.27 -11.86
C ILE A 97 11.95 -0.36 -11.67
N GLY A 98 11.37 -0.87 -12.77
CA GLY A 98 10.10 -1.60 -12.80
C GLY A 98 10.32 -3.05 -13.29
N ASP A 99 11.03 -3.85 -12.48
CA ASP A 99 11.48 -5.21 -12.83
C ASP A 99 10.50 -6.32 -12.44
N ASN A 100 9.43 -5.98 -11.75
CA ASN A 100 8.32 -6.86 -11.42
C ASN A 100 6.99 -6.08 -11.46
N LEU A 101 5.86 -6.77 -11.32
CA LEU A 101 4.55 -6.14 -11.50
C LEU A 101 4.27 -5.03 -10.47
N ALA A 102 4.66 -5.23 -9.21
CA ALA A 102 4.47 -4.23 -8.16
C ALA A 102 5.21 -2.91 -8.47
N THR A 103 6.49 -2.99 -8.84
CA THR A 103 7.28 -1.82 -9.21
C THR A 103 6.89 -1.27 -10.58
N ARG A 104 6.57 -2.14 -11.54
CA ARG A 104 6.10 -1.73 -12.87
C ARG A 104 4.81 -0.92 -12.80
N SER A 105 3.81 -1.38 -12.06
CA SER A 105 2.54 -0.64 -11.91
C SER A 105 2.74 0.72 -11.24
N ALA A 106 3.63 0.82 -10.26
CA ALA A 106 3.98 2.10 -9.65
C ALA A 106 4.66 3.07 -10.65
N ILE A 107 5.63 2.59 -11.46
CA ILE A 107 6.24 3.39 -12.52
C ILE A 107 5.18 3.84 -13.54
N VAL A 108 4.25 2.95 -13.89
CA VAL A 108 3.13 3.30 -14.77
C VAL A 108 2.24 4.38 -14.15
N ALA A 109 1.90 4.26 -12.86
CA ALA A 109 1.13 5.29 -12.16
C ALA A 109 1.83 6.66 -12.22
N MET A 110 3.14 6.71 -11.97
CA MET A 110 3.92 7.94 -12.04
C MET A 110 3.90 8.56 -13.44
N LYS A 111 4.14 7.78 -14.50
CA LYS A 111 4.17 8.32 -15.89
C LYS A 111 2.79 8.75 -16.39
N GLU A 112 1.71 8.08 -15.95
CA GLU A 112 0.34 8.41 -16.31
C GLU A 112 -0.30 9.47 -15.37
N ARG A 113 0.49 9.99 -14.40
CA ARG A 113 0.03 10.97 -13.40
C ARG A 113 -1.17 10.49 -12.57
N ARG A 114 -1.23 9.18 -12.32
CA ARG A 114 -2.21 8.55 -11.43
C ARG A 114 -1.76 8.61 -9.98
N THR A 115 -2.68 8.46 -9.06
CA THR A 115 -2.37 8.41 -7.62
C THR A 115 -1.45 7.23 -7.31
N LEU A 116 -0.29 7.52 -6.74
CA LEU A 116 0.63 6.53 -6.19
C LEU A 116 0.81 6.78 -4.69
N ILE A 117 0.43 5.79 -3.88
CA ILE A 117 0.57 5.83 -2.42
C ILE A 117 1.59 4.79 -2.00
N LEU A 118 2.59 5.22 -1.25
CA LEU A 118 3.62 4.35 -0.68
C LEU A 118 3.50 4.40 0.83
N VAL A 119 3.39 3.22 1.46
CA VAL A 119 3.27 3.07 2.91
C VAL A 119 4.57 2.45 3.45
N PRO A 120 5.66 3.23 3.59
CA PRO A 120 6.93 2.70 4.04
C PRO A 120 6.90 2.28 5.50
N ARG A 121 7.58 1.15 5.80
CA ARG A 121 7.81 0.69 7.17
C ARG A 121 9.25 0.24 7.33
N GLU A 122 9.97 0.97 8.15
CA GLU A 122 11.35 0.67 8.55
C GLU A 122 11.64 1.30 9.92
N ALA A 123 12.55 0.72 10.71
CA ALA A 123 12.98 1.26 11.99
C ALA A 123 14.40 0.78 12.35
N PRO A 124 15.42 1.68 12.40
CA PRO A 124 15.39 3.07 11.97
C PRO A 124 15.42 3.22 10.44
N TYR A 125 15.04 4.40 9.92
CA TYR A 125 15.28 4.73 8.52
C TYR A 125 16.77 5.05 8.28
N ALA A 126 17.37 4.41 7.27
CA ALA A 126 18.68 4.86 6.76
C ALA A 126 18.51 6.14 5.93
N THR A 127 19.57 6.96 5.84
CA THR A 127 19.57 8.20 5.05
C THR A 127 19.06 7.97 3.63
N VAL A 128 19.49 6.90 2.97
CA VAL A 128 19.04 6.55 1.61
C VAL A 128 17.53 6.33 1.52
N HIS A 129 16.88 5.80 2.56
CA HIS A 129 15.42 5.65 2.58
C HIS A 129 14.73 7.01 2.63
N LEU A 130 15.24 7.94 3.46
CA LEU A 130 14.70 9.30 3.59
C LEU A 130 14.87 10.08 2.30
N GLU A 131 16.04 10.00 1.65
CA GLU A 131 16.31 10.62 0.35
C GLU A 131 15.40 10.07 -0.75
N ASN A 132 15.20 8.76 -0.80
CA ASN A 132 14.31 8.12 -1.76
C ASN A 132 12.85 8.54 -1.54
N MET A 133 12.38 8.62 -0.29
CA MET A 133 11.05 9.12 0.03
C MET A 133 10.87 10.58 -0.39
N ALA A 134 11.84 11.44 -0.09
CA ALA A 134 11.83 12.85 -0.52
C ALA A 134 11.77 12.97 -2.06
N LYS A 135 12.60 12.20 -2.77
CA LYS A 135 12.62 12.15 -4.24
C LYS A 135 11.27 11.71 -4.83
N LEU A 136 10.71 10.62 -4.33
CA LEU A 136 9.42 10.10 -4.78
C LEU A 136 8.27 11.07 -4.46
N SER A 137 8.30 11.71 -3.30
CA SER A 137 7.33 12.74 -2.92
C SER A 137 7.39 13.95 -3.86
N ASN A 138 8.59 14.42 -4.22
CA ASN A 138 8.78 15.50 -5.20
C ASN A 138 8.27 15.12 -6.59
N TRP A 139 8.20 13.83 -6.93
CA TRP A 139 7.60 13.34 -8.19
C TRP A 139 6.08 13.16 -8.11
N GLY A 140 5.46 13.49 -6.96
CA GLY A 140 4.02 13.46 -6.75
C GLY A 140 3.49 12.18 -6.09
N SER A 141 4.36 11.28 -5.62
CA SER A 141 3.93 10.12 -4.83
C SER A 141 3.52 10.56 -3.42
N ILE A 142 2.46 9.96 -2.90
CA ILE A 142 2.00 10.20 -1.53
C ILE A 142 2.74 9.22 -0.62
N ILE A 143 3.48 9.75 0.35
CA ILE A 143 4.21 8.95 1.34
C ILE A 143 3.41 8.95 2.64
N ILE A 144 2.90 7.80 3.04
CA ILE A 144 2.18 7.60 4.31
C ILE A 144 2.99 6.61 5.15
N PRO A 145 3.81 7.05 6.11
CA PRO A 145 4.51 6.12 6.98
C PRO A 145 3.52 5.21 7.72
N ALA A 146 3.89 3.93 7.91
CA ALA A 146 3.14 2.99 8.74
C ALA A 146 3.31 3.34 10.23
N SER A 147 2.90 4.56 10.59
CA SER A 147 3.07 5.18 11.91
C SER A 147 1.73 5.71 12.39
N PRO A 148 0.98 4.91 13.19
CA PRO A 148 -0.34 5.32 13.67
C PRO A 148 -0.25 6.48 14.67
N GLY A 149 -1.27 7.36 14.64
CA GLY A 149 -1.43 8.40 15.63
C GLY A 149 -2.18 7.89 16.87
N PHE A 150 -1.96 8.55 18.01
CA PHE A 150 -2.54 8.14 19.29
C PHE A 150 -3.60 9.12 19.83
N TYR A 151 -3.86 10.23 19.14
CA TYR A 151 -4.80 11.26 19.60
C TYR A 151 -6.27 10.80 19.63
N ASN A 152 -6.61 9.71 18.92
CA ASN A 152 -7.94 9.08 18.98
C ASN A 152 -8.07 8.07 20.13
N HIS A 153 -7.07 7.99 21.05
CA HIS A 153 -7.07 7.08 22.19
C HIS A 153 -7.33 5.60 21.83
N PRO A 154 -6.51 4.99 20.92
CA PRO A 154 -6.71 3.63 20.46
C PRO A 154 -6.73 2.65 21.64
N LYS A 155 -7.61 1.65 21.59
CA LYS A 155 -7.79 0.63 22.63
C LYS A 155 -7.29 -0.74 22.18
N THR A 156 -7.28 -0.97 20.89
CA THR A 156 -6.95 -2.25 20.28
C THR A 156 -5.84 -2.08 19.25
N MET A 157 -5.26 -3.20 18.82
CA MET A 157 -4.34 -3.22 17.67
C MET A 157 -5.06 -2.79 16.39
N ASP A 158 -6.32 -3.20 16.23
CA ASP A 158 -7.12 -2.85 15.06
C ASP A 158 -7.33 -1.34 14.93
N ASP A 159 -7.50 -0.61 16.04
CA ASP A 159 -7.59 0.86 16.00
C ASP A 159 -6.31 1.50 15.42
N LEU A 160 -5.13 0.93 15.72
CA LEU A 160 -3.85 1.39 15.19
C LEU A 160 -3.70 1.06 13.70
N ILE A 161 -4.14 -0.13 13.30
CA ILE A 161 -4.15 -0.56 11.89
C ILE A 161 -5.11 0.33 11.10
N ASP A 162 -6.32 0.50 11.58
CA ASP A 162 -7.37 1.30 10.95
C ASP A 162 -6.98 2.78 10.82
N PHE A 163 -6.16 3.31 11.73
CA PHE A 163 -5.62 4.67 11.60
C PHE A 163 -4.83 4.84 10.30
N VAL A 164 -3.87 3.94 10.02
CA VAL A 164 -3.05 4.02 8.79
C VAL A 164 -3.89 3.72 7.55
N VAL A 165 -4.74 2.70 7.63
CA VAL A 165 -5.61 2.27 6.53
C VAL A 165 -6.58 3.38 6.14
N SER A 166 -7.22 4.06 7.12
CA SER A 166 -8.12 5.17 6.85
C SER A 166 -7.45 6.30 6.08
N ARG A 167 -6.19 6.62 6.39
CA ARG A 167 -5.44 7.65 5.66
C ARG A 167 -5.17 7.26 4.21
N VAL A 168 -4.86 5.98 3.95
CA VAL A 168 -4.74 5.47 2.58
C VAL A 168 -6.07 5.59 1.83
N LEU A 169 -7.18 5.17 2.44
CA LEU A 169 -8.52 5.26 1.86
C LEU A 169 -8.94 6.70 1.57
N ASP A 170 -8.62 7.65 2.46
CA ASP A 170 -8.89 9.08 2.24
C ASP A 170 -8.21 9.59 0.97
N HIS A 171 -6.94 9.26 0.76
CA HIS A 171 -6.20 9.65 -0.44
C HIS A 171 -6.67 8.92 -1.70
N LEU A 172 -7.31 7.76 -1.55
CA LEU A 172 -7.98 7.07 -2.64
C LEU A 172 -9.38 7.63 -2.93
N GLY A 173 -9.91 8.52 -2.10
CA GLY A 173 -11.28 9.03 -2.20
C GLY A 173 -12.33 7.97 -1.85
N VAL A 174 -11.96 6.95 -1.06
CA VAL A 174 -12.89 5.92 -0.56
C VAL A 174 -13.46 6.36 0.77
N HIS A 175 -14.78 6.53 0.82
CA HIS A 175 -15.46 6.86 2.08
C HIS A 175 -15.24 5.73 3.10
N ASN A 176 -14.86 6.12 4.31
CA ASN A 176 -14.64 5.18 5.41
C ASN A 176 -14.92 5.84 6.76
N GLU A 177 -15.29 5.04 7.73
CA GLU A 177 -15.57 5.41 9.12
C GLU A 177 -14.67 4.62 10.10
N LEU A 178 -13.49 4.18 9.63
CA LEU A 178 -12.57 3.36 10.43
C LEU A 178 -12.02 4.10 11.64
N THR A 179 -11.88 5.42 11.53
CA THR A 179 -11.38 6.25 12.62
C THR A 179 -12.26 7.48 12.82
N LYS A 180 -12.34 7.94 14.06
CA LYS A 180 -13.02 9.19 14.39
C LYS A 180 -12.32 10.35 13.64
N ARG A 181 -13.11 11.19 12.98
CA ARG A 181 -12.59 12.38 12.30
C ARG A 181 -12.31 13.49 13.30
N TRP A 182 -11.16 14.13 13.15
CA TRP A 182 -10.80 15.29 13.95
C TRP A 182 -11.69 16.49 13.59
N THR A 183 -12.44 17.02 14.57
CA THR A 183 -13.36 18.17 14.39
C THR A 183 -12.81 19.48 14.98
N GLY A 184 -11.71 19.41 15.73
CA GLY A 184 -11.11 20.58 16.38
C GLY A 184 -11.61 20.87 17.80
N ASP A 185 -12.68 20.23 18.24
CA ASP A 185 -13.38 20.54 19.51
C ASP A 185 -12.94 19.66 20.69
N GLU A 186 -11.87 18.85 20.54
CA GLU A 186 -11.55 17.77 21.49
C GLU A 186 -10.31 18.02 22.37
N ILE A 187 -9.71 19.19 22.29
CA ILE A 187 -8.64 19.59 23.23
C ILE A 187 -9.28 20.46 24.32
N PRO A 188 -9.22 20.03 25.60
CA PRO A 188 -9.72 20.82 26.72
C PRO A 188 -8.91 22.10 26.95
#